data_86cb7afd77e97089b1d4b8fc8cd4cb7c
#
_entry.id   86cb7afd77e97089b1d4b8fc8cd4cb7c
#
_cell.length_a   1.000
_cell.length_b   1.000
_cell.length_c   1.000
_cell.angle_alpha   90.00
_cell.angle_beta   90.00
_cell.angle_gamma   90.00
#
_symmetry.space_group_name_H-M   'P 1'
#
loop_
_entity.id
_entity.type
_entity.pdbx_description
1 polymer ?
#
loop_
_entity_poly.entity_id
_entity_poly.type
_entity_poly.pdbx_seq_one_letter_code
_entity_poly.pdbx_strand_id
1 'polypeptide(L)'
;MSFWFGRNIVKHLIILSCCATVLTIAASAVSPAYSNDIIAEWATVRPPPVPELKPVTVESKTTALLILDLMKVNCGVRPRCVSTVPNVKRLLDAARANNMMVFYTLVGGPNPTPADMIDQCIAPRTGEWVVQGGPDKYLGSDLERRLKDNGIKTVIVTGTSAQGAVVGVGSGSAQRGYKVVVPVDGMSAEDAYNEQYAAWHLYKGAPIGIIANVTLTRSDLIKFRN
;
A
#
# COMPACT_ATOMS: atom_id res chain seq x y z
N MET A 1 2.99 -111.07 30.27
CA MET A 1 1.90 -111.21 31.24
C MET A 1 1.63 -109.88 31.88
N SER A 2 0.38 -109.50 31.91
CA SER A 2 -0.24 -108.38 32.68
C SER A 2 -0.05 -106.95 32.23
N PHE A 3 -1.07 -106.48 31.64
CA PHE A 3 -1.75 -105.16 31.56
C PHE A 3 -1.51 -104.25 32.74
N TRP A 4 -1.39 -102.90 32.44
CA TRP A 4 -2.27 -101.95 33.10
C TRP A 4 -2.33 -100.57 32.33
N PHE A 5 -3.57 -100.11 32.22
CA PHE A 5 -3.98 -98.86 31.61
C PHE A 5 -3.61 -97.67 32.47
N GLY A 6 -3.16 -96.59 31.84
CA GLY A 6 -3.04 -95.28 32.48
C GLY A 6 -3.68 -94.18 31.61
N ARG A 7 -4.76 -93.57 32.10
CA ARG A 7 -5.59 -92.58 31.44
C ARG A 7 -4.87 -91.24 31.34
N ASN A 8 -4.70 -90.70 30.13
CA ASN A 8 -4.27 -89.34 29.88
C ASN A 8 -5.45 -88.36 30.07
N ILE A 9 -5.32 -87.46 31.04
CA ILE A 9 -6.23 -86.36 31.24
C ILE A 9 -5.66 -85.15 30.42
N VAL A 10 -6.33 -84.81 29.31
CA VAL A 10 -6.03 -83.66 28.51
C VAL A 10 -6.63 -82.43 29.21
N LYS A 11 -5.78 -81.59 29.76
CA LYS A 11 -6.19 -80.30 30.28
C LYS A 11 -6.33 -79.35 29.10
N HIS A 12 -7.55 -78.97 28.78
CA HIS A 12 -7.82 -77.90 27.84
C HIS A 12 -7.50 -76.53 28.49
N LEU A 13 -6.45 -75.88 27.98
CA LEU A 13 -6.13 -74.49 28.31
C LEU A 13 -6.96 -73.62 27.41
N ILE A 14 -7.98 -72.97 27.96
CA ILE A 14 -8.76 -71.95 27.27
C ILE A 14 -7.94 -70.68 27.30
N ILE A 15 -7.35 -70.27 26.16
CA ILE A 15 -6.72 -68.95 25.96
C ILE A 15 -7.84 -67.98 25.61
N LEU A 16 -8.25 -67.13 26.57
CA LEU A 16 -9.07 -65.96 26.27
C LEU A 16 -8.20 -64.94 25.51
N SER A 17 -8.40 -64.89 24.22
CA SER A 17 -7.85 -63.82 23.39
C SER A 17 -8.69 -62.56 23.61
N CYS A 18 -8.15 -61.62 24.40
CA CYS A 18 -8.74 -60.31 24.61
C CYS A 18 -8.40 -59.45 23.38
N CYS A 19 -9.30 -59.44 22.39
CA CYS A 19 -9.19 -58.55 21.22
C CYS A 19 -9.51 -57.13 21.67
N ALA A 20 -8.48 -56.35 22.04
CA ALA A 20 -8.61 -54.93 22.25
C ALA A 20 -8.74 -54.24 20.87
N THR A 21 -9.98 -53.96 20.46
CA THR A 21 -10.27 -53.09 19.31
C THR A 21 -9.87 -51.66 19.66
N VAL A 22 -8.69 -51.27 19.20
CA VAL A 22 -8.27 -49.83 19.23
C VAL A 22 -9.13 -49.09 18.21
N LEU A 23 -10.14 -48.37 18.70
CA LEU A 23 -10.94 -47.48 17.90
C LEU A 23 -10.07 -46.26 17.59
N THR A 24 -9.37 -46.24 16.46
CA THR A 24 -8.70 -45.05 15.93
C THR A 24 -9.78 -44.07 15.45
N ILE A 25 -10.09 -43.07 16.29
CA ILE A 25 -10.86 -41.90 15.87
C ILE A 25 -9.95 -41.12 14.92
N ALA A 26 -10.16 -41.34 13.62
CA ALA A 26 -9.59 -40.43 12.61
C ALA A 26 -10.24 -39.06 12.82
N ALA A 27 -9.53 -38.17 13.47
CA ALA A 27 -9.90 -36.75 13.47
C ALA A 27 -9.81 -36.28 12.01
N SER A 28 -10.95 -36.27 11.34
CA SER A 28 -11.08 -35.58 10.04
C SER A 28 -10.71 -34.13 10.28
N ALA A 29 -9.51 -33.73 9.84
CA ALA A 29 -9.15 -32.34 9.77
C ALA A 29 -10.14 -31.69 8.78
N VAL A 30 -11.16 -31.02 9.33
CA VAL A 30 -12.06 -30.19 8.55
C VAL A 30 -11.17 -29.06 8.01
N SER A 31 -10.79 -29.17 6.74
CA SER A 31 -10.18 -28.05 6.05
C SER A 31 -11.13 -26.86 6.21
N PRO A 32 -10.64 -25.69 6.63
CA PRO A 32 -11.51 -24.52 6.73
C PRO A 32 -12.15 -24.33 5.35
N ALA A 33 -13.48 -24.40 5.31
CA ALA A 33 -14.22 -24.06 4.11
C ALA A 33 -13.85 -22.60 3.77
N TYR A 34 -13.17 -22.38 2.66
CA TYR A 34 -12.95 -21.01 2.16
C TYR A 34 -14.32 -20.41 1.89
N SER A 35 -14.68 -19.40 2.66
CA SER A 35 -15.78 -18.54 2.31
C SER A 35 -15.42 -17.81 1.01
N ASN A 36 -16.34 -17.76 0.04
CA ASN A 36 -16.15 -16.95 -1.17
C ASN A 36 -16.56 -15.49 -0.96
N ASP A 37 -16.83 -15.12 0.29
CA ASP A 37 -17.34 -13.81 0.67
C ASP A 37 -16.39 -13.12 1.65
N ILE A 38 -15.75 -12.05 1.19
CA ILE A 38 -14.83 -11.24 2.00
C ILE A 38 -15.50 -10.64 3.25
N ILE A 39 -16.80 -10.42 3.23
CA ILE A 39 -17.53 -9.89 4.39
C ILE A 39 -17.55 -10.93 5.52
N ALA A 40 -17.78 -12.20 5.18
CA ALA A 40 -17.73 -13.29 6.16
C ALA A 40 -16.33 -13.51 6.75
N GLU A 41 -15.28 -13.23 5.97
CA GLU A 41 -13.89 -13.36 6.38
C GLU A 41 -13.29 -12.08 7.00
N TRP A 42 -14.03 -10.97 7.00
CA TRP A 42 -13.52 -9.63 7.32
C TRP A 42 -12.68 -9.55 8.60
N ALA A 43 -13.15 -10.17 9.68
CA ALA A 43 -12.48 -10.14 10.98
C ALA A 43 -11.25 -11.07 11.06
N THR A 44 -11.07 -11.95 10.09
CA THR A 44 -9.98 -12.94 10.06
C THR A 44 -8.83 -12.50 9.16
N VAL A 45 -9.04 -11.51 8.29
CA VAL A 45 -8.01 -10.96 7.41
C VAL A 45 -6.89 -10.34 8.25
N ARG A 46 -5.68 -10.83 8.06
CA ARG A 46 -4.49 -10.28 8.72
C ARG A 46 -3.78 -9.30 7.80
N PRO A 47 -3.29 -8.17 8.34
CA PRO A 47 -2.50 -7.25 7.53
C PRO A 47 -1.23 -7.96 7.01
N PRO A 48 -0.79 -7.64 5.79
CA PRO A 48 0.44 -8.16 5.24
C PRO A 48 1.67 -7.63 6.03
N PRO A 49 2.85 -8.27 5.87
CA PRO A 49 4.08 -7.76 6.45
C PRO A 49 4.35 -6.31 6.01
N VAL A 50 4.97 -5.53 6.90
CA VAL A 50 5.37 -4.15 6.64
C VAL A 50 6.26 -4.07 5.41
N PRO A 51 5.98 -3.18 4.43
CA PRO A 51 6.82 -3.00 3.25
C PRO A 51 8.21 -2.47 3.63
N GLU A 52 9.22 -2.94 2.92
CA GLU A 52 10.56 -2.38 3.01
C GLU A 52 10.61 -1.00 2.33
N LEU A 53 11.09 0.02 3.04
CA LEU A 53 11.31 1.35 2.48
C LEU A 53 12.73 1.46 1.94
N LYS A 54 12.87 1.94 0.70
CA LYS A 54 14.16 1.97 -0.01
C LYS A 54 14.67 3.40 -0.18
N PRO A 55 15.97 3.66 0.03
CA PRO A 55 16.59 4.91 -0.40
C PRO A 55 16.46 5.07 -1.92
N VAL A 56 16.19 6.29 -2.36
CA VAL A 56 16.02 6.62 -3.79
C VAL A 56 16.88 7.83 -4.15
N THR A 57 17.56 7.75 -5.28
CA THR A 57 18.18 8.92 -5.91
C THR A 57 17.41 9.26 -7.19
N VAL A 58 16.96 10.50 -7.29
CA VAL A 58 16.20 11.00 -8.45
C VAL A 58 16.98 12.04 -9.23
N GLU A 59 16.84 12.02 -10.56
CA GLU A 59 17.38 13.05 -11.46
C GLU A 59 16.46 14.27 -11.45
N SER A 60 16.92 15.39 -10.93
CA SER A 60 16.06 16.59 -10.75
C SER A 60 15.43 17.08 -12.06
N LYS A 61 16.16 17.04 -13.17
CA LYS A 61 15.69 17.52 -14.48
C LYS A 61 14.60 16.65 -15.12
N THR A 62 14.48 15.39 -14.74
CA THR A 62 13.50 14.44 -15.31
C THR A 62 12.54 13.90 -14.26
N THR A 63 12.50 14.54 -13.09
CA THR A 63 11.59 14.20 -12.00
C THR A 63 10.65 15.36 -11.70
N ALA A 64 9.39 15.04 -11.40
CA ALA A 64 8.42 16.01 -10.91
C ALA A 64 7.93 15.64 -9.51
N LEU A 65 7.76 16.64 -8.64
CA LEU A 65 7.09 16.49 -7.36
C LEU A 65 5.61 16.82 -7.54
N LEU A 66 4.73 15.90 -7.18
CA LEU A 66 3.28 16.06 -7.19
C LEU A 66 2.77 16.21 -5.75
N ILE A 67 2.19 17.36 -5.43
CA ILE A 67 1.60 17.68 -4.13
C ILE A 67 0.09 17.64 -4.29
N LEU A 68 -0.54 16.59 -3.76
CA LEU A 68 -1.95 16.30 -4.03
C LEU A 68 -2.84 16.77 -2.88
N ASP A 69 -3.74 17.71 -3.21
CA ASP A 69 -4.94 18.04 -2.45
C ASP A 69 -4.72 18.43 -0.95
N LEU A 70 -3.58 19.02 -0.61
CA LEU A 70 -3.29 19.47 0.75
C LEU A 70 -4.01 20.80 1.07
N MET A 71 -5.35 20.73 1.07
CA MET A 71 -6.23 21.89 1.23
C MET A 71 -6.79 21.98 2.64
N LYS A 72 -7.14 23.20 3.10
CA LYS A 72 -7.77 23.42 4.42
C LYS A 72 -9.03 22.57 4.60
N VAL A 73 -9.85 22.46 3.55
CA VAL A 73 -11.15 21.78 3.57
C VAL A 73 -11.04 20.28 3.84
N ASN A 74 -9.98 19.62 3.38
CA ASN A 74 -9.83 18.18 3.51
C ASN A 74 -8.66 17.77 4.40
N CYS A 75 -7.57 18.52 4.43
CA CYS A 75 -6.41 18.25 5.27
C CYS A 75 -6.56 18.89 6.66
N GLY A 76 -7.06 20.11 6.74
CA GLY A 76 -7.09 20.92 7.96
C GLY A 76 -7.92 20.31 9.10
N VAL A 77 -8.92 19.48 8.78
CA VAL A 77 -9.77 18.79 9.75
C VAL A 77 -9.22 17.41 10.14
N ARG A 78 -8.11 16.97 9.56
CA ARG A 78 -7.51 15.66 9.77
C ARG A 78 -6.11 15.76 10.38
N PRO A 79 -5.93 15.49 11.69
CA PRO A 79 -4.62 15.58 12.36
C PRO A 79 -3.52 14.78 11.67
N ARG A 80 -3.86 13.59 11.12
CA ARG A 80 -2.91 12.76 10.35
C ARG A 80 -2.39 13.48 9.11
N CYS A 81 -3.26 14.22 8.42
CA CYS A 81 -2.85 15.01 7.25
C CYS A 81 -1.96 16.19 7.67
N VAL A 82 -2.39 16.95 8.66
CA VAL A 82 -1.60 18.10 9.17
C VAL A 82 -0.20 17.66 9.59
N SER A 83 -0.05 16.48 10.19
CA SER A 83 1.26 15.96 10.63
C SER A 83 2.22 15.62 9.48
N THR A 84 1.74 15.46 8.23
CA THR A 84 2.61 15.22 7.07
C THR A 84 3.18 16.52 6.47
N VAL A 85 2.58 17.67 6.75
CA VAL A 85 2.97 18.97 6.14
C VAL A 85 4.46 19.31 6.32
N PRO A 86 5.09 19.12 7.49
CA PRO A 86 6.53 19.37 7.64
C PRO A 86 7.40 18.51 6.72
N ASN A 87 7.01 17.25 6.49
CA ASN A 87 7.74 16.33 5.60
C ASN A 87 7.59 16.75 4.13
N VAL A 88 6.36 17.09 3.72
CA VAL A 88 6.08 17.62 2.38
C VAL A 88 6.82 18.94 2.14
N LYS A 89 6.83 19.84 3.13
CA LYS A 89 7.58 21.10 3.05
C LYS A 89 9.06 20.88 2.81
N ARG A 90 9.70 20.00 3.61
CA ARG A 90 11.12 19.67 3.45
C ARG A 90 11.42 19.13 2.05
N LEU A 91 10.56 18.24 1.54
CA LEU A 91 10.70 17.69 0.19
C LEU A 91 10.50 18.76 -0.88
N LEU A 92 9.52 19.63 -0.71
CA LEU A 92 9.28 20.75 -1.61
C LEU A 92 10.46 21.75 -1.64
N ASP A 93 11.01 22.11 -0.48
CA ASP A 93 12.15 23.00 -0.40
C ASP A 93 13.36 22.39 -1.13
N ALA A 94 13.60 21.08 -0.96
CA ALA A 94 14.66 20.38 -1.67
C ALA A 94 14.39 20.30 -3.17
N ALA A 95 13.17 20.03 -3.60
CA ALA A 95 12.79 20.03 -5.02
C ALA A 95 13.02 21.39 -5.67
N ARG A 96 12.60 22.48 -5.01
CA ARG A 96 12.81 23.88 -5.46
C ARG A 96 14.31 24.25 -5.52
N ALA A 97 15.07 23.85 -4.51
CA ALA A 97 16.52 24.10 -4.49
C ALA A 97 17.27 23.39 -5.64
N ASN A 98 16.72 22.31 -6.16
CA ASN A 98 17.27 21.53 -7.28
C ASN A 98 16.57 21.85 -8.63
N ASN A 99 15.79 22.92 -8.71
CA ASN A 99 15.04 23.32 -9.90
C ASN A 99 14.14 22.21 -10.47
N MET A 100 13.63 21.35 -9.61
CA MET A 100 12.72 20.28 -10.00
C MET A 100 11.33 20.86 -10.31
N MET A 101 10.66 20.27 -11.27
CA MET A 101 9.28 20.63 -11.60
C MET A 101 8.34 20.23 -10.45
N VAL A 102 7.43 21.14 -10.10
CA VAL A 102 6.44 20.94 -9.05
C VAL A 102 5.04 21.12 -9.62
N PHE A 103 4.18 20.15 -9.32
CA PHE A 103 2.76 20.18 -9.63
C PHE A 103 1.94 20.14 -8.36
N TYR A 104 0.88 20.89 -8.36
CA TYR A 104 -0.12 20.89 -7.31
C TYR A 104 -1.46 20.43 -7.84
N THR A 105 -2.22 19.77 -7.01
CA THR A 105 -3.63 19.57 -7.28
C THR A 105 -4.46 20.20 -6.17
N LEU A 106 -5.55 20.83 -6.57
CA LEU A 106 -6.45 21.53 -5.67
C LEU A 106 -7.84 20.91 -5.75
N VAL A 107 -8.48 20.75 -4.59
CA VAL A 107 -9.84 20.26 -4.46
C VAL A 107 -10.64 21.11 -3.47
N GLY A 108 -11.95 20.96 -3.51
CA GLY A 108 -12.86 21.65 -2.61
C GLY A 108 -13.43 22.92 -3.21
N GLY A 109 -14.75 22.93 -3.32
CA GLY A 109 -15.50 24.05 -3.92
C GLY A 109 -15.40 24.12 -5.45
N PRO A 110 -16.13 25.06 -6.06
CA PRO A 110 -16.17 25.21 -7.52
C PRO A 110 -14.87 25.80 -8.11
N ASN A 111 -14.12 26.58 -7.35
CA ASN A 111 -12.91 27.27 -7.79
C ASN A 111 -11.84 27.29 -6.69
N PRO A 112 -11.21 26.16 -6.35
CA PRO A 112 -10.17 26.13 -5.33
C PRO A 112 -8.95 26.92 -5.81
N THR A 113 -8.33 27.67 -4.89
CA THR A 113 -7.17 28.52 -5.16
C THR A 113 -5.96 28.15 -4.30
N PRO A 114 -4.75 28.61 -4.62
CA PRO A 114 -3.58 28.44 -3.76
C PRO A 114 -3.77 28.96 -2.33
N ALA A 115 -4.63 29.96 -2.12
CA ALA A 115 -4.94 30.48 -0.77
C ALA A 115 -5.68 29.47 0.12
N ASP A 116 -6.29 28.45 -0.48
CA ASP A 116 -7.01 27.38 0.23
C ASP A 116 -6.10 26.22 0.64
N MET A 117 -4.81 26.27 0.30
CA MET A 117 -3.82 25.31 0.80
C MET A 117 -3.76 25.32 2.32
N ILE A 118 -3.51 24.14 2.93
CA ILE A 118 -3.47 23.95 4.38
C ILE A 118 -2.44 24.86 5.06
N ASP A 119 -1.32 25.09 4.39
CA ASP A 119 -0.24 25.94 4.86
C ASP A 119 0.35 26.73 3.67
N GLN A 120 0.49 28.03 3.83
CA GLN A 120 1.02 28.91 2.76
C GLN A 120 2.51 28.66 2.50
N CYS A 121 3.26 28.06 3.42
CA CYS A 121 4.66 27.72 3.19
C CYS A 121 4.84 26.56 2.19
N ILE A 122 3.78 25.80 1.91
CA ILE A 122 3.75 24.78 0.85
C ILE A 122 2.89 25.16 -0.34
N ALA A 123 2.37 26.39 -0.41
CA ALA A 123 1.55 26.86 -1.53
C ALA A 123 2.37 26.99 -2.83
N PRO A 124 1.73 26.85 -4.01
CA PRO A 124 2.40 27.01 -5.28
C PRO A 124 2.96 28.44 -5.46
N ARG A 125 4.15 28.51 -6.06
CA ARG A 125 4.78 29.77 -6.48
C ARG A 125 4.41 30.08 -7.93
N THR A 126 4.62 31.32 -8.33
CA THR A 126 4.51 31.73 -9.74
C THR A 126 5.39 30.81 -10.60
N GLY A 127 4.82 30.23 -11.64
CA GLY A 127 5.51 29.30 -12.54
C GLY A 127 5.39 27.84 -12.16
N GLU A 128 4.90 27.51 -10.97
CA GLU A 128 4.56 26.14 -10.61
C GLU A 128 3.15 25.77 -11.12
N TRP A 129 2.97 24.51 -11.47
CA TRP A 129 1.77 24.06 -12.16
C TRP A 129 0.66 23.68 -11.18
N VAL A 130 -0.54 24.19 -11.43
CA VAL A 130 -1.75 23.82 -10.70
C VAL A 130 -2.69 23.07 -11.64
N VAL A 131 -3.10 21.87 -11.23
CA VAL A 131 -3.99 20.99 -11.97
C VAL A 131 -5.22 20.70 -11.13
N GLN A 132 -6.39 20.70 -11.73
CA GLN A 132 -7.64 20.31 -11.08
C GLN A 132 -8.14 18.99 -11.66
N GLY A 133 -8.80 18.19 -10.84
CA GLY A 133 -9.35 16.90 -11.27
C GLY A 133 -9.84 16.04 -10.12
N GLY A 134 -10.49 14.94 -10.45
CA GLY A 134 -10.90 13.90 -9.51
C GLY A 134 -9.71 13.17 -8.87
N PRO A 135 -9.93 12.01 -8.22
CA PRO A 135 -8.85 11.22 -7.64
C PRO A 135 -7.77 10.80 -8.66
N ASP A 136 -8.16 10.41 -9.86
CA ASP A 136 -7.23 10.29 -10.99
C ASP A 136 -7.00 11.67 -11.61
N LYS A 137 -5.85 12.25 -11.32
CA LYS A 137 -5.47 13.59 -11.82
C LYS A 137 -5.09 13.62 -13.30
N TYR A 138 -4.99 12.46 -13.94
CA TYR A 138 -4.78 12.36 -15.39
C TYR A 138 -6.09 12.50 -16.17
N LEU A 139 -7.21 12.12 -15.54
CA LEU A 139 -8.51 12.18 -16.19
C LEU A 139 -9.02 13.64 -16.28
N GLY A 140 -9.26 14.09 -17.51
CA GLY A 140 -9.83 15.42 -17.77
C GLY A 140 -8.90 16.59 -17.46
N SER A 141 -7.58 16.33 -17.33
CA SER A 141 -6.57 17.37 -17.08
C SER A 141 -5.44 17.33 -18.12
N ASP A 142 -4.57 18.30 -18.06
CA ASP A 142 -3.38 18.39 -18.91
C ASP A 142 -2.09 17.86 -18.24
N LEU A 143 -2.20 17.18 -17.09
CA LEU A 143 -1.07 16.68 -16.32
C LEU A 143 -0.14 15.79 -17.18
N GLU A 144 -0.71 14.79 -17.87
CA GLU A 144 0.08 13.89 -18.71
C GLU A 144 0.85 14.61 -19.80
N ARG A 145 0.16 15.52 -20.52
CA ARG A 145 0.78 16.33 -21.56
C ARG A 145 1.95 17.15 -21.00
N ARG A 146 1.75 17.83 -19.87
CA ARG A 146 2.80 18.66 -19.24
C ARG A 146 3.99 17.84 -18.78
N LEU A 147 3.77 16.67 -18.21
CA LEU A 147 4.86 15.77 -17.80
C LEU A 147 5.67 15.31 -19.03
N LYS A 148 4.99 14.91 -20.12
CA LYS A 148 5.63 14.47 -21.36
C LYS A 148 6.40 15.59 -22.06
N ASP A 149 5.79 16.77 -22.21
CA ASP A 149 6.38 17.92 -22.88
C ASP A 149 7.68 18.41 -22.19
N ASN A 150 7.77 18.16 -20.88
CA ASN A 150 8.96 18.50 -20.07
C ASN A 150 9.91 17.32 -19.85
N GLY A 151 9.74 16.21 -20.54
CA GLY A 151 10.64 15.07 -20.49
C GLY A 151 10.70 14.34 -19.15
N ILE A 152 9.64 14.44 -18.33
CA ILE A 152 9.58 13.79 -17.01
C ILE A 152 9.53 12.27 -17.18
N LYS A 153 10.33 11.58 -16.39
CA LYS A 153 10.44 10.11 -16.34
C LYS A 153 10.06 9.55 -14.98
N THR A 154 10.18 10.38 -13.95
CA THR A 154 9.91 9.99 -12.55
C THR A 154 8.95 10.98 -11.92
N VAL A 155 8.02 10.49 -11.11
CA VAL A 155 7.16 11.34 -10.30
C VAL A 155 7.29 10.96 -8.83
N ILE A 156 7.40 11.96 -7.96
CA ILE A 156 7.31 11.80 -6.51
C ILE A 156 5.89 12.20 -6.13
N VAL A 157 5.13 11.29 -5.51
CA VAL A 157 3.71 11.49 -5.22
C VAL A 157 3.49 11.65 -3.73
N THR A 158 2.97 12.79 -3.31
CA THR A 158 2.66 13.14 -1.91
C THR A 158 1.23 13.66 -1.79
N GLY A 159 0.73 13.76 -0.57
CA GLY A 159 -0.54 14.45 -0.30
C GLY A 159 -1.66 13.57 0.25
N THR A 160 -2.91 13.91 -0.08
CA THR A 160 -4.11 13.31 0.52
C THR A 160 -5.25 13.19 -0.51
N SER A 161 -6.15 12.18 -0.42
CA SER A 161 -6.07 11.06 0.52
C SER A 161 -5.23 9.93 -0.05
N ALA A 162 -4.56 9.19 0.83
CA ALA A 162 -3.67 8.10 0.45
C ALA A 162 -4.38 7.06 -0.44
N GLN A 163 -5.55 6.56 -0.01
CA GLN A 163 -6.35 5.56 -0.74
C GLN A 163 -7.08 6.13 -1.98
N GLY A 164 -7.15 7.45 -2.13
CA GLY A 164 -7.79 8.13 -3.24
C GLY A 164 -6.75 8.70 -4.22
N ALA A 165 -6.40 10.00 -4.05
CA ALA A 165 -5.54 10.71 -4.98
C ALA A 165 -4.12 10.10 -5.08
N VAL A 166 -3.51 9.67 -3.95
CA VAL A 166 -2.16 9.09 -3.98
C VAL A 166 -2.14 7.75 -4.72
N VAL A 167 -3.08 6.85 -4.42
CA VAL A 167 -3.22 5.57 -5.15
C VAL A 167 -3.60 5.83 -6.60
N GLY A 168 -4.55 6.71 -6.88
CA GLY A 168 -5.02 7.02 -8.23
C GLY A 168 -3.88 7.58 -9.11
N VAL A 169 -3.17 8.60 -8.63
CA VAL A 169 -2.05 9.19 -9.36
C VAL A 169 -0.85 8.26 -9.42
N GLY A 170 -0.51 7.58 -8.31
CA GLY A 170 0.60 6.63 -8.28
C GLY A 170 0.41 5.48 -9.27
N SER A 171 -0.76 4.84 -9.24
CA SER A 171 -1.10 3.76 -10.18
C SER A 171 -1.21 4.27 -11.61
N GLY A 172 -1.87 5.41 -11.81
CA GLY A 172 -2.02 6.03 -13.12
C GLY A 172 -0.68 6.44 -13.76
N SER A 173 0.26 6.95 -12.96
CA SER A 173 1.63 7.25 -13.39
C SER A 173 2.39 5.98 -13.79
N ALA A 174 2.33 4.94 -12.95
CA ALA A 174 3.02 3.68 -13.21
C ALA A 174 2.51 2.99 -14.50
N GLN A 175 1.20 3.02 -14.74
CA GLN A 175 0.59 2.51 -15.98
C GLN A 175 1.02 3.28 -17.24
N ARG A 176 1.39 4.54 -17.09
CA ARG A 176 1.92 5.41 -18.18
C ARG A 176 3.43 5.28 -18.35
N GLY A 177 4.06 4.37 -17.60
CA GLY A 177 5.50 4.09 -17.70
C GLY A 177 6.40 5.00 -16.89
N TYR A 178 5.86 5.90 -16.06
CA TYR A 178 6.68 6.68 -15.14
C TYR A 178 7.22 5.81 -14.00
N LYS A 179 8.43 6.10 -13.54
CA LYS A 179 8.87 5.64 -12.23
C LYS A 179 8.17 6.46 -11.16
N VAL A 180 7.64 5.81 -10.14
CA VAL A 180 6.84 6.42 -9.09
C VAL A 180 7.53 6.24 -7.75
N VAL A 181 7.79 7.33 -7.08
CA VAL A 181 8.38 7.36 -5.74
C VAL A 181 7.31 7.87 -4.77
N VAL A 182 7.01 7.09 -3.75
CA VAL A 182 5.99 7.45 -2.76
C VAL A 182 6.62 7.51 -1.37
N PRO A 183 6.90 8.71 -0.84
CA PRO A 183 7.32 8.87 0.54
C PRO A 183 6.11 8.67 1.46
N VAL A 184 6.11 7.56 2.21
CA VAL A 184 4.97 7.18 3.06
C VAL A 184 4.70 8.18 4.19
N ASP A 185 5.70 8.94 4.60
CA ASP A 185 5.59 10.04 5.57
C ASP A 185 5.15 11.37 4.95
N GLY A 186 4.91 11.40 3.64
CA GLY A 186 4.36 12.51 2.87
C GLY A 186 2.95 12.24 2.34
N MET A 187 2.33 11.11 2.67
CA MET A 187 0.94 10.81 2.33
C MET A 187 0.09 10.64 3.59
N SER A 188 -1.22 10.87 3.48
CA SER A 188 -2.13 10.74 4.61
C SER A 188 -3.54 10.35 4.19
N ALA A 189 -4.28 9.78 5.15
CA ALA A 189 -5.70 9.49 5.03
C ALA A 189 -6.46 9.92 6.30
N GLU A 190 -7.72 9.54 6.39
CA GLU A 190 -8.55 9.71 7.60
C GLU A 190 -7.99 8.89 8.76
N ASP A 191 -7.60 7.65 8.47
CA ASP A 191 -7.15 6.66 9.44
C ASP A 191 -5.95 5.84 8.93
N ALA A 192 -5.36 5.08 9.85
CA ALA A 192 -4.18 4.26 9.57
C ALA A 192 -4.46 3.09 8.62
N TYR A 193 -5.69 2.56 8.60
CA TYR A 193 -6.04 1.46 7.71
C TYR A 193 -6.01 1.89 6.25
N ASN A 194 -6.55 3.06 5.95
CA ASN A 194 -6.52 3.63 4.61
C ASN A 194 -5.09 3.95 4.14
N GLU A 195 -4.21 4.40 5.02
CA GLU A 195 -2.79 4.60 4.71
C GLU A 195 -2.07 3.26 4.48
N GLN A 196 -2.35 2.26 5.33
CA GLN A 196 -1.82 0.91 5.17
C GLN A 196 -2.26 0.27 3.87
N TYR A 197 -3.56 0.39 3.53
CA TYR A 197 -4.11 -0.08 2.26
C TYR A 197 -3.38 0.57 1.08
N ALA A 198 -3.22 1.89 1.09
CA ALA A 198 -2.56 2.61 0.01
C ALA A 198 -1.09 2.17 -0.16
N ALA A 199 -0.34 2.06 0.94
CA ALA A 199 1.03 1.57 0.92
C ALA A 199 1.12 0.12 0.41
N TRP A 200 0.26 -0.77 0.90
CA TRP A 200 0.21 -2.15 0.46
C TRP A 200 -0.18 -2.28 -1.02
N HIS A 201 -1.21 -1.53 -1.46
CA HIS A 201 -1.66 -1.54 -2.85
C HIS A 201 -0.51 -1.16 -3.79
N LEU A 202 0.16 -0.05 -3.53
CA LEU A 202 1.25 0.44 -4.37
C LEU A 202 2.51 -0.42 -4.31
N TYR A 203 2.72 -1.16 -3.22
CA TYR A 203 3.89 -2.01 -3.04
C TYR A 203 3.70 -3.42 -3.60
N LYS A 204 2.51 -4.03 -3.43
CA LYS A 204 2.30 -5.45 -3.72
C LYS A 204 0.87 -5.81 -4.15
N GLY A 205 -0.13 -4.99 -3.85
CA GLY A 205 -1.54 -5.29 -4.08
C GLY A 205 -2.01 -5.01 -5.51
N ALA A 206 -1.36 -4.08 -6.20
CA ALA A 206 -1.70 -3.75 -7.58
C ALA A 206 -1.10 -4.75 -8.59
N PRO A 207 -1.60 -4.78 -9.85
CA PRO A 207 -0.99 -5.56 -10.92
C PRO A 207 0.50 -5.31 -11.09
N ILE A 208 1.24 -6.31 -11.57
CA ILE A 208 2.70 -6.29 -11.68
C ILE A 208 3.23 -5.10 -12.50
N GLY A 209 2.51 -4.66 -13.53
CA GLY A 209 2.88 -3.49 -14.32
C GLY A 209 2.88 -2.18 -13.54
N ILE A 210 2.12 -2.11 -12.45
CA ILE A 210 2.11 -0.97 -11.53
C ILE A 210 3.25 -1.12 -10.51
N ILE A 211 3.25 -2.21 -9.75
CA ILE A 211 4.19 -2.39 -8.63
C ILE A 211 5.66 -2.40 -9.08
N ALA A 212 5.94 -2.87 -10.30
CA ALA A 212 7.29 -2.86 -10.86
C ALA A 212 7.85 -1.44 -11.09
N ASN A 213 6.99 -0.44 -11.13
CA ASN A 213 7.36 0.96 -11.34
C ASN A 213 7.26 1.81 -10.06
N VAL A 214 6.75 1.27 -8.95
CA VAL A 214 6.57 2.01 -7.70
C VAL A 214 7.66 1.66 -6.70
N THR A 215 8.19 2.67 -6.02
CA THR A 215 9.09 2.53 -4.89
C THR A 215 8.51 3.27 -3.69
N LEU A 216 8.28 2.56 -2.60
CA LEU A 216 7.97 3.17 -1.31
C LEU A 216 9.26 3.61 -0.62
N THR A 217 9.25 4.79 -0.04
CA THR A 217 10.38 5.41 0.64
C THR A 217 9.92 6.30 1.79
N ARG A 218 10.83 7.08 2.36
CA ARG A 218 10.56 8.22 3.25
C ARG A 218 11.12 9.48 2.63
N SER A 219 10.59 10.62 3.01
CA SER A 219 11.02 11.92 2.48
C SER A 219 12.52 12.20 2.74
N ASP A 220 13.05 11.72 3.86
CA ASP A 220 14.46 11.85 4.26
C ASP A 220 15.42 10.86 3.55
N LEU A 221 14.87 9.85 2.88
CA LEU A 221 15.63 8.86 2.09
C LEU A 221 15.71 9.22 0.60
N ILE A 222 15.13 10.35 0.18
CA ILE A 222 15.18 10.83 -1.21
C ILE A 222 16.39 11.74 -1.37
N LYS A 223 17.27 11.38 -2.29
CA LYS A 223 18.42 12.19 -2.72
C LYS A 223 18.18 12.77 -4.10
N PHE A 224 18.64 14.00 -4.32
CA PHE A 224 18.49 14.70 -5.58
C PHE A 224 19.85 14.77 -6.28
N ARG A 225 19.85 14.51 -7.58
CA ARG A 225 21.01 14.63 -8.45
C ARG A 225 20.67 15.59 -9.60
N ASN A 226 21.59 16.49 -9.92
CA ASN A 226 21.49 17.47 -11.03
C ASN A 226 22.19 16.98 -12.29
#